data_568d6f1ebceea4e9221e1b6926c83523
#
_entry.id   568d6f1ebceea4e9221e1b6926c83523
#
_cell.length_a   1.000
_cell.length_b   1.000
_cell.length_c   1.000
_cell.angle_alpha   90.00
_cell.angle_beta   90.00
_cell.angle_gamma   90.00
#
_symmetry.space_group_name_H-M   'P 1'
#
loop_
_entity.id
_entity.type
_entity.pdbx_description
1 polymer ?
#
loop_
_entity_poly.entity_id
_entity_poly.type
_entity_poly.pdbx_seq_one_letter_code
_entity_poly.pdbx_strand_id
1 'polypeptide(L)'
;MICPLCANVSETEAKTNVEEADRADADPDEVVALYVRVSTAEQSLDRQRQLTYDYATDRLGVEPTSIQIYTDKRSGTNTDRSGYADLMNDLADGSIDRVVVSEVSRLSRSVRDFAEAVERIVDEHGAALHVLDMGLDLDPDERDPYTRAFLSVAATFAELEADIKRENTRQGMAAAKAPGKQTGRPPFGFDVNAEGYPSPNDDFETALVILDRLDRGDSKRSVANSAGVSRRTVGRIEQCREIYEDQE
;
A
#
# COMPACT_ATOMS: atom_id res chain seq x y z
N MET A 1 6.21 -19.38 -64.15
CA MET A 1 6.50 -17.98 -64.51
C MET A 1 6.45 -17.21 -63.19
N ILE A 2 7.58 -17.03 -62.56
CA ILE A 2 7.70 -16.36 -61.25
C ILE A 2 8.06 -14.90 -61.55
N CYS A 3 7.29 -14.00 -60.97
CA CYS A 3 7.45 -12.54 -61.15
C CYS A 3 8.78 -12.08 -60.50
N PRO A 4 9.69 -11.39 -61.21
CA PRO A 4 11.00 -10.99 -60.70
C PRO A 4 11.01 -9.67 -59.91
N LEU A 5 9.91 -9.28 -59.27
CA LEU A 5 9.79 -8.00 -58.55
C LEU A 5 9.61 -8.14 -57.01
N CYS A 6 9.76 -9.36 -56.47
CA CYS A 6 9.71 -9.60 -55.01
C CYS A 6 11.04 -10.11 -54.49
N ALA A 7 12.13 -9.40 -54.82
CA ALA A 7 13.42 -9.69 -54.21
C ALA A 7 13.96 -8.42 -53.54
N ASN A 8 14.29 -8.56 -52.28
CA ASN A 8 15.10 -7.65 -51.45
C ASN A 8 14.44 -6.33 -51.00
N VAL A 9 13.56 -6.42 -50.01
CA VAL A 9 13.65 -5.47 -48.90
C VAL A 9 14.41 -6.22 -47.81
N SER A 10 15.64 -5.84 -47.55
CA SER A 10 16.48 -6.50 -46.59
C SER A 10 15.89 -6.29 -45.18
N GLU A 11 15.75 -7.39 -44.42
CA GLU A 11 15.33 -7.38 -43.02
C GLU A 11 16.21 -6.47 -42.12
N THR A 12 17.33 -6.02 -42.63
CA THR A 12 18.28 -5.11 -42.00
C THR A 12 17.81 -3.65 -42.06
N GLU A 13 17.15 -3.20 -43.12
CA GLU A 13 16.63 -1.82 -43.25
C GLU A 13 15.36 -1.60 -42.44
N ALA A 14 14.55 -2.66 -42.22
CA ALA A 14 13.37 -2.58 -41.36
C ALA A 14 13.72 -2.50 -39.89
N LYS A 15 14.82 -3.15 -39.44
CA LYS A 15 15.31 -3.06 -38.07
C LYS A 15 15.97 -1.72 -37.76
N THR A 16 16.73 -1.15 -38.71
CA THR A 16 17.42 0.15 -38.48
C THR A 16 16.42 1.31 -38.43
N ASN A 17 15.32 1.28 -39.17
CA ASN A 17 14.30 2.32 -39.13
C ASN A 17 13.40 2.30 -37.89
N VAL A 18 13.29 1.17 -37.18
CA VAL A 18 12.55 1.08 -35.90
C VAL A 18 13.45 1.52 -34.73
N GLU A 19 14.76 1.32 -34.83
CA GLU A 19 15.71 1.74 -33.78
C GLU A 19 16.04 3.25 -33.82
N GLU A 20 15.93 3.92 -34.98
CA GLU A 20 16.20 5.36 -35.10
C GLU A 20 14.96 6.25 -34.79
N ALA A 21 13.75 5.72 -34.92
CA ALA A 21 12.53 6.50 -34.67
C ALA A 21 12.16 6.63 -33.18
N ASP A 22 12.88 5.97 -32.30
CA ASP A 22 12.52 5.84 -30.87
C ASP A 22 13.61 6.42 -29.91
N ARG A 23 14.57 7.17 -30.46
CA ARG A 23 15.38 8.08 -29.66
C ARG A 23 14.56 9.33 -29.43
N ALA A 24 13.84 9.38 -28.31
CA ALA A 24 13.32 10.64 -27.83
C ALA A 24 14.48 11.64 -27.81
N ASP A 25 14.32 12.81 -28.44
CA ASP A 25 15.27 13.92 -28.33
C ASP A 25 15.33 14.29 -26.84
N ALA A 26 16.30 13.67 -26.11
CA ALA A 26 16.49 13.97 -24.71
C ALA A 26 16.94 15.42 -24.59
N ASP A 27 16.25 16.21 -23.81
CA ASP A 27 16.72 17.52 -23.41
C ASP A 27 18.01 17.31 -22.60
N PRO A 28 19.16 17.93 -22.99
CA PRO A 28 20.41 17.75 -22.26
C PRO A 28 20.37 18.21 -20.79
N ASP A 29 19.38 19.02 -20.44
CA ASP A 29 19.15 19.50 -19.07
C ASP A 29 18.17 18.61 -18.28
N GLU A 30 17.59 17.56 -18.89
CA GLU A 30 16.61 16.67 -18.26
C GLU A 30 17.22 15.81 -17.15
N VAL A 31 16.64 15.84 -15.97
CA VAL A 31 17.06 15.06 -14.79
C VAL A 31 16.21 13.79 -14.63
N VAL A 32 16.87 12.63 -14.64
CA VAL A 32 16.21 11.33 -14.56
C VAL A 32 16.44 10.67 -13.20
N ALA A 33 15.35 10.31 -12.54
CA ALA A 33 15.37 9.54 -11.30
C ALA A 33 15.25 8.04 -11.57
N LEU A 34 16.19 7.25 -11.07
CA LEU A 34 16.12 5.79 -11.05
C LEU A 34 15.63 5.35 -9.67
N TYR A 35 14.42 4.80 -9.58
CA TYR A 35 13.92 4.28 -8.32
C TYR A 35 14.09 2.76 -8.23
N VAL A 36 14.83 2.29 -7.22
CA VAL A 36 15.21 0.90 -7.03
C VAL A 36 14.80 0.42 -5.64
N ARG A 37 14.11 -0.73 -5.57
CA ARG A 37 13.68 -1.32 -4.30
C ARG A 37 14.06 -2.79 -4.20
N VAL A 38 14.73 -3.17 -3.11
CA VAL A 38 15.19 -4.54 -2.88
C VAL A 38 14.62 -5.17 -1.62
N SER A 39 14.46 -6.50 -1.67
CA SER A 39 13.93 -7.27 -0.56
C SER A 39 14.99 -7.82 0.40
N THR A 40 16.24 -8.11 -0.01
CA THR A 40 17.32 -8.59 0.89
C THR A 40 18.61 -9.03 0.15
N ALA A 41 18.60 -9.21 -1.15
CA ALA A 41 19.77 -9.69 -1.88
C ALA A 41 20.48 -8.54 -2.62
N GLU A 42 21.73 -8.27 -2.28
CA GLU A 42 22.57 -7.24 -2.92
C GLU A 42 22.67 -7.43 -4.44
N GLN A 43 22.77 -8.68 -4.91
CA GLN A 43 22.82 -9.02 -6.34
C GLN A 43 21.57 -8.58 -7.13
N SER A 44 20.40 -8.52 -6.48
CA SER A 44 19.16 -8.04 -7.09
C SER A 44 19.16 -6.52 -7.25
N LEU A 45 19.83 -5.79 -6.35
CA LEU A 45 19.97 -4.34 -6.40
C LEU A 45 20.85 -3.90 -7.57
N ASP A 46 22.03 -4.51 -7.69
CA ASP A 46 22.98 -4.15 -8.73
C ASP A 46 22.40 -4.40 -10.13
N ARG A 47 21.67 -5.53 -10.30
CA ARG A 47 21.01 -5.82 -11.57
C ARG A 47 19.90 -4.81 -11.90
N GLN A 48 19.11 -4.38 -10.93
CA GLN A 48 18.04 -3.38 -11.17
C GLN A 48 18.65 -2.02 -11.50
N ARG A 49 19.68 -1.61 -10.74
CA ARG A 49 20.41 -0.36 -11.01
C ARG A 49 21.01 -0.36 -12.40
N GLN A 50 21.66 -1.45 -12.79
CA GLN A 50 22.26 -1.57 -14.11
C GLN A 50 21.21 -1.47 -15.21
N LEU A 51 20.09 -2.23 -15.08
CA LEU A 51 19.03 -2.23 -16.07
C LEU A 51 18.39 -0.85 -16.26
N THR A 52 18.08 -0.16 -15.16
CA THR A 52 17.48 1.19 -15.23
C THR A 52 18.50 2.23 -15.70
N TYR A 53 19.77 2.07 -15.34
CA TYR A 53 20.84 2.94 -15.78
C TYR A 53 21.12 2.81 -17.29
N ASP A 54 21.25 1.57 -17.79
CA ASP A 54 21.45 1.31 -19.21
C ASP A 54 20.25 1.84 -20.03
N TYR A 55 19.03 1.70 -19.51
CA TYR A 55 17.86 2.29 -20.16
C TYR A 55 17.94 3.82 -20.24
N ALA A 56 18.32 4.48 -19.14
CA ALA A 56 18.44 5.94 -19.11
C ALA A 56 19.53 6.46 -20.05
N THR A 57 20.70 5.78 -20.09
CA THR A 57 21.82 6.21 -20.92
C THR A 57 21.69 5.80 -22.37
N ASP A 58 21.30 4.54 -22.65
CA ASP A 58 21.34 3.98 -24.01
C ASP A 58 20.07 4.29 -24.79
N ARG A 59 18.90 4.28 -24.08
CA ARG A 59 17.62 4.50 -24.76
C ARG A 59 17.13 5.94 -24.66
N LEU A 60 17.23 6.56 -23.48
CA LEU A 60 16.82 7.96 -23.31
C LEU A 60 17.94 8.96 -23.64
N GLY A 61 19.20 8.51 -23.76
CA GLY A 61 20.33 9.37 -24.12
C GLY A 61 20.75 10.35 -23.03
N VAL A 62 20.39 10.07 -21.76
CA VAL A 62 20.63 10.96 -20.62
C VAL A 62 22.10 10.90 -20.19
N GLU A 63 22.70 12.05 -19.94
CA GLU A 63 24.05 12.12 -19.43
C GLU A 63 24.14 11.53 -18.00
N PRO A 64 25.21 10.77 -17.68
CA PRO A 64 25.38 10.17 -16.36
C PRO A 64 25.30 11.16 -15.18
N THR A 65 25.62 12.42 -15.41
CA THR A 65 25.59 13.50 -14.41
C THR A 65 24.18 13.98 -14.08
N SER A 66 23.20 13.71 -14.96
CA SER A 66 21.79 14.07 -14.80
C SER A 66 20.96 12.91 -14.23
N ILE A 67 21.62 11.81 -13.81
CA ILE A 67 20.94 10.64 -13.25
C ILE A 67 21.01 10.67 -11.72
N GLN A 68 19.85 10.65 -11.06
CA GLN A 68 19.71 10.52 -9.60
C GLN A 68 19.19 9.13 -9.24
N ILE A 69 19.71 8.51 -8.17
CA ILE A 69 19.34 7.15 -7.78
C ILE A 69 18.72 7.15 -6.39
N TYR A 70 17.45 6.73 -6.31
CA TYR A 70 16.68 6.57 -5.08
C TYR A 70 16.56 5.09 -4.74
N THR A 71 16.91 4.72 -3.51
CA THR A 71 16.98 3.32 -3.10
C THR A 71 16.25 3.07 -1.80
N ASP A 72 15.32 2.07 -1.81
CA ASP A 72 14.69 1.56 -0.62
C ASP A 72 15.10 0.12 -0.34
N LYS A 73 15.34 -0.19 0.94
CA LYS A 73 15.62 -1.55 1.42
C LYS A 73 14.43 -2.08 2.22
N ARG A 74 13.90 -3.22 1.84
CA ARG A 74 12.87 -3.92 2.63
C ARG A 74 13.56 -4.81 3.67
N SER A 75 13.58 -4.39 4.94
CA SER A 75 13.99 -5.24 6.06
C SER A 75 12.74 -5.74 6.81
N GLY A 76 12.44 -7.04 6.70
CA GLY A 76 11.43 -7.72 7.52
C GLY A 76 10.08 -6.99 7.66
N THR A 77 9.76 -6.58 8.89
CA THR A 77 8.51 -5.88 9.27
C THR A 77 8.54 -4.37 9.05
N ASN A 78 9.73 -3.78 8.88
CA ASN A 78 9.88 -2.34 8.71
C ASN A 78 10.04 -2.00 7.23
N THR A 79 9.08 -1.24 6.70
CA THR A 79 9.13 -0.72 5.33
C THR A 79 9.57 0.73 5.42
N ASP A 80 10.86 0.92 5.56
CA ASP A 80 11.46 2.22 5.37
C ASP A 80 11.39 2.54 3.86
N ARG A 81 10.65 3.59 3.52
CA ARG A 81 10.49 4.14 2.17
C ARG A 81 11.08 5.54 2.09
N SER A 82 12.19 5.77 2.76
CA SER A 82 12.89 7.05 2.75
C SER A 82 13.28 7.45 1.32
N GLY A 83 13.78 6.51 0.51
CA GLY A 83 14.12 6.78 -0.89
C GLY A 83 12.92 7.17 -1.75
N TYR A 84 11.74 6.54 -1.52
CA TYR A 84 10.51 6.96 -2.20
C TYR A 84 10.03 8.34 -1.73
N ALA A 85 10.16 8.63 -0.44
CA ALA A 85 9.79 9.93 0.10
C ALA A 85 10.69 11.05 -0.44
N ASP A 86 12.01 10.79 -0.52
CA ASP A 86 12.97 11.72 -1.11
C ASP A 86 12.66 11.97 -2.60
N LEU A 87 12.39 10.91 -3.37
CA LEU A 87 11.96 11.03 -4.77
C LEU A 87 10.69 11.91 -4.90
N MET A 88 9.68 11.70 -4.04
CA MET A 88 8.45 12.50 -4.09
C MET A 88 8.69 13.97 -3.71
N ASN A 89 9.63 14.27 -2.82
CA ASN A 89 9.99 15.63 -2.48
C ASN A 89 10.69 16.33 -3.66
N ASP A 90 11.66 15.65 -4.30
CA ASP A 90 12.40 16.21 -5.42
C ASP A 90 11.50 16.38 -6.67
N LEU A 91 10.49 15.50 -6.86
CA LEU A 91 9.44 15.69 -7.86
C LEU A 91 8.58 16.92 -7.55
N ALA A 92 8.19 17.11 -6.29
CA ALA A 92 7.39 18.26 -5.88
C ALA A 92 8.14 19.60 -6.03
N ASP A 93 9.47 19.56 -5.88
CA ASP A 93 10.35 20.72 -6.11
C ASP A 93 10.65 20.97 -7.60
N GLY A 94 10.15 20.10 -8.51
CA GLY A 94 10.38 20.18 -9.94
C GLY A 94 11.84 19.91 -10.34
N SER A 95 12.57 19.14 -9.53
CA SER A 95 13.98 18.78 -9.76
C SER A 95 14.15 17.51 -10.57
N ILE A 96 13.05 16.80 -10.89
CA ILE A 96 13.02 15.54 -11.62
C ILE A 96 12.01 15.63 -12.75
N ASP A 97 12.46 15.35 -13.97
CA ASP A 97 11.64 15.40 -15.16
C ASP A 97 11.10 14.01 -15.54
N ARG A 98 11.83 12.95 -15.16
CA ARG A 98 11.50 11.58 -15.54
C ARG A 98 11.86 10.56 -14.46
N VAL A 99 10.99 9.58 -14.26
CA VAL A 99 11.20 8.47 -13.32
C VAL A 99 11.30 7.16 -14.08
N VAL A 100 12.33 6.35 -13.81
CA VAL A 100 12.53 5.02 -14.40
C VAL A 100 12.51 3.96 -13.31
N VAL A 101 11.67 2.94 -13.47
CA VAL A 101 11.59 1.78 -12.59
C VAL A 101 11.70 0.48 -13.38
N SER A 102 12.36 -0.52 -12.82
CA SER A 102 12.52 -1.83 -13.51
C SER A 102 11.22 -2.61 -13.61
N GLU A 103 10.34 -2.53 -12.61
CA GLU A 103 9.10 -3.29 -12.50
C GLU A 103 8.05 -2.50 -11.70
N VAL A 104 6.75 -2.70 -12.02
CA VAL A 104 5.63 -2.15 -11.23
C VAL A 104 5.77 -2.48 -9.75
N SER A 105 6.22 -3.70 -9.44
CA SER A 105 6.37 -4.19 -8.07
C SER A 105 7.38 -3.37 -7.24
N ARG A 106 8.24 -2.57 -7.86
CA ARG A 106 9.18 -1.67 -7.14
C ARG A 106 8.47 -0.42 -6.66
N LEU A 107 7.64 0.16 -7.50
CA LEU A 107 6.91 1.38 -7.20
C LEU A 107 5.74 1.13 -6.25
N SER A 108 5.00 0.02 -6.43
CA SER A 108 3.74 -0.25 -5.75
C SER A 108 3.64 -1.68 -5.19
N ARG A 109 2.64 -1.91 -4.34
CA ARG A 109 2.31 -3.23 -3.78
C ARG A 109 0.95 -3.75 -4.26
N SER A 110 0.16 -2.90 -4.84
CA SER A 110 -1.16 -3.21 -5.36
C SER A 110 -1.41 -2.36 -6.60
N VAL A 111 -2.41 -2.74 -7.37
CA VAL A 111 -2.86 -1.96 -8.54
C VAL A 111 -3.28 -0.54 -8.11
N ARG A 112 -3.91 -0.42 -6.95
CA ARG A 112 -4.30 0.88 -6.38
C ARG A 112 -3.08 1.76 -6.08
N ASP A 113 -2.08 1.22 -5.34
CA ASP A 113 -0.86 1.98 -5.04
C ASP A 113 -0.14 2.41 -6.32
N PHE A 114 -0.22 1.60 -7.39
CA PHE A 114 0.35 1.94 -8.69
C PHE A 114 -0.40 3.11 -9.34
N ALA A 115 -1.73 3.07 -9.37
CA ALA A 115 -2.53 4.16 -9.90
C ALA A 115 -2.29 5.47 -9.15
N GLU A 116 -2.23 5.42 -7.80
CA GLU A 116 -1.89 6.57 -6.95
C GLU A 116 -0.47 7.11 -7.24
N ALA A 117 0.51 6.22 -7.50
CA ALA A 117 1.86 6.63 -7.86
C ALA A 117 1.92 7.30 -9.25
N VAL A 118 1.19 6.76 -10.23
CA VAL A 118 1.07 7.37 -11.57
C VAL A 118 0.43 8.75 -11.47
N GLU A 119 -0.70 8.88 -10.77
CA GLU A 119 -1.38 10.17 -10.57
C GLU A 119 -0.41 11.21 -9.98
N ARG A 120 0.33 10.84 -8.93
CA ARG A 120 1.27 11.76 -8.29
C ARG A 120 2.44 12.13 -9.19
N ILE A 121 3.10 11.15 -9.83
CA ILE A 121 4.30 11.40 -10.64
C ILE A 121 3.93 12.16 -11.91
N VAL A 122 2.89 11.68 -12.61
CA VAL A 122 2.60 12.15 -13.97
C VAL A 122 1.58 13.28 -13.98
N ASP A 123 0.48 13.16 -13.20
CA ASP A 123 -0.59 14.17 -13.23
C ASP A 123 -0.32 15.37 -12.31
N GLU A 124 0.20 15.11 -11.09
CA GLU A 124 0.43 16.19 -10.12
C GLU A 124 1.78 16.89 -10.34
N HIS A 125 2.85 16.12 -10.62
CA HIS A 125 4.21 16.67 -10.74
C HIS A 125 4.68 16.86 -12.19
N GLY A 126 3.94 16.35 -13.18
CA GLY A 126 4.26 16.55 -14.59
C GLY A 126 5.53 15.82 -15.06
N ALA A 127 5.99 14.80 -14.32
CA ALA A 127 7.15 14.02 -14.69
C ALA A 127 6.75 12.77 -15.50
N ALA A 128 7.56 12.37 -16.48
CA ALA A 128 7.34 11.13 -17.20
C ALA A 128 7.66 9.90 -16.35
N LEU A 129 6.96 8.78 -16.55
CA LEU A 129 7.21 7.52 -15.85
C LEU A 129 7.42 6.36 -16.82
N HIS A 130 8.59 5.71 -16.74
CA HIS A 130 8.93 4.51 -17.50
C HIS A 130 8.94 3.27 -16.60
N VAL A 131 8.21 2.22 -17.00
CA VAL A 131 8.14 0.95 -16.30
C VAL A 131 8.62 -0.16 -17.22
N LEU A 132 9.85 -0.63 -17.03
CA LEU A 132 10.58 -1.41 -18.03
C LEU A 132 10.00 -2.81 -18.27
N ASP A 133 9.51 -3.51 -17.25
CA ASP A 133 8.96 -4.87 -17.37
C ASP A 133 7.67 -4.93 -18.20
N MET A 134 6.95 -3.82 -18.26
CA MET A 134 5.71 -3.69 -19.04
C MET A 134 5.90 -2.95 -20.37
N GLY A 135 7.06 -2.35 -20.60
CA GLY A 135 7.25 -1.43 -21.71
C GLY A 135 6.27 -0.25 -21.67
N LEU A 136 5.97 0.22 -20.46
CA LEU A 136 4.99 1.27 -20.24
C LEU A 136 5.71 2.61 -20.10
N ASP A 137 5.42 3.52 -21.03
CA ASP A 137 5.92 4.88 -21.06
C ASP A 137 4.74 5.84 -20.88
N LEU A 138 4.77 6.56 -19.78
CA LEU A 138 3.74 7.51 -19.38
C LEU A 138 4.32 8.92 -19.43
N ASP A 139 4.01 9.62 -20.49
CA ASP A 139 4.36 11.02 -20.66
C ASP A 139 3.17 11.91 -20.25
N PRO A 140 3.36 13.00 -19.48
CA PRO A 140 2.28 13.92 -19.12
C PRO A 140 1.63 14.58 -20.35
N ASP A 141 2.41 14.84 -21.39
CA ASP A 141 1.96 15.55 -22.58
C ASP A 141 1.43 14.62 -23.70
N GLU A 142 1.91 13.38 -23.78
CA GLU A 142 1.62 12.44 -24.88
C GLU A 142 0.89 11.16 -24.44
N ARG A 143 -0.09 11.25 -23.56
CA ARG A 143 -0.86 10.06 -23.19
C ARG A 143 -1.71 9.54 -24.34
N ASP A 144 -1.33 8.36 -24.81
CA ASP A 144 -2.15 7.66 -25.79
C ASP A 144 -3.49 7.19 -25.18
N PRO A 145 -4.57 7.05 -25.98
CA PRO A 145 -5.88 6.63 -25.47
C PRO A 145 -5.88 5.24 -24.83
N TYR A 146 -4.99 4.33 -25.21
CA TYR A 146 -4.91 2.96 -24.65
C TYR A 146 -4.32 2.98 -23.26
N THR A 147 -3.28 3.78 -23.03
CA THR A 147 -2.69 4.00 -21.70
C THR A 147 -3.71 4.60 -20.74
N ARG A 148 -4.48 5.60 -21.16
CA ARG A 148 -5.57 6.18 -20.36
C ARG A 148 -6.64 5.14 -20.02
N ALA A 149 -7.06 4.33 -21.00
CA ALA A 149 -8.04 3.27 -20.80
C ALA A 149 -7.50 2.20 -19.83
N PHE A 150 -6.23 1.81 -19.97
CA PHE A 150 -5.57 0.85 -19.07
C PHE A 150 -5.55 1.36 -17.62
N LEU A 151 -5.12 2.60 -17.39
CA LEU A 151 -5.09 3.21 -16.05
C LEU A 151 -6.49 3.32 -15.45
N SER A 152 -7.51 3.69 -16.24
CA SER A 152 -8.90 3.75 -15.78
C SER A 152 -9.43 2.37 -15.37
N VAL A 153 -9.14 1.33 -16.14
CA VAL A 153 -9.49 -0.06 -15.80
C VAL A 153 -8.73 -0.50 -14.55
N ALA A 154 -7.44 -0.20 -14.45
CA ALA A 154 -6.63 -0.53 -13.28
C ALA A 154 -7.16 0.14 -12.00
N ALA A 155 -7.53 1.41 -12.06
CA ALA A 155 -8.16 2.12 -10.94
C ALA A 155 -9.49 1.48 -10.52
N THR A 156 -10.34 1.10 -11.48
CA THR A 156 -11.62 0.43 -11.20
C THR A 156 -11.41 -0.93 -10.51
N PHE A 157 -10.42 -1.72 -10.96
CA PHE A 157 -10.06 -2.98 -10.29
C PHE A 157 -9.54 -2.75 -8.86
N ALA A 158 -8.75 -1.71 -8.64
CA ALA A 158 -8.26 -1.36 -7.31
C ALA A 158 -9.39 -0.99 -6.35
N GLU A 159 -10.40 -0.24 -6.80
CA GLU A 159 -11.60 0.06 -6.02
C GLU A 159 -12.38 -1.21 -5.69
N LEU A 160 -12.57 -2.10 -6.66
CA LEU A 160 -13.26 -3.37 -6.46
C LEU A 160 -12.56 -4.26 -5.43
N GLU A 161 -11.24 -4.38 -5.49
CA GLU A 161 -10.46 -5.12 -4.48
C GLU A 161 -10.62 -4.53 -3.08
N ALA A 162 -10.62 -3.19 -2.96
CA ALA A 162 -10.83 -2.51 -1.69
C ALA A 162 -12.24 -2.79 -1.13
N ASP A 163 -13.25 -2.79 -1.97
CA ASP A 163 -14.64 -3.07 -1.57
C ASP A 163 -14.83 -4.54 -1.15
N ILE A 164 -14.26 -5.49 -1.90
CA ILE A 164 -14.25 -6.91 -1.52
C ILE A 164 -13.57 -7.09 -0.15
N LYS A 165 -12.43 -6.44 0.08
CA LYS A 165 -11.71 -6.52 1.36
C LYS A 165 -12.52 -5.93 2.52
N ARG A 166 -13.20 -4.80 2.30
CA ARG A 166 -14.11 -4.19 3.29
C ARG A 166 -15.27 -5.12 3.62
N GLU A 167 -15.90 -5.73 2.59
CA GLU A 167 -17.00 -6.66 2.77
C GLU A 167 -16.57 -7.93 3.51
N ASN A 168 -15.43 -8.52 3.14
CA ASN A 168 -14.87 -9.68 3.85
C ASN A 168 -14.55 -9.35 5.32
N THR A 169 -14.01 -8.16 5.59
CA THR A 169 -13.78 -7.69 6.96
C THR A 169 -15.09 -7.54 7.73
N ARG A 170 -16.13 -6.96 7.11
CA ARG A 170 -17.46 -6.81 7.70
C ARG A 170 -18.10 -8.15 8.02
N GLN A 171 -18.02 -9.11 7.08
CA GLN A 171 -18.52 -10.47 7.27
C GLN A 171 -17.73 -11.21 8.36
N GLY A 172 -16.41 -11.09 8.40
CA GLY A 172 -15.57 -11.65 9.46
C GLY A 172 -15.92 -11.08 10.84
N MET A 173 -16.14 -9.77 10.92
CA MET A 173 -16.60 -9.12 12.17
C MET A 173 -18.03 -9.55 12.57
N ALA A 174 -18.92 -9.74 11.60
CA ALA A 174 -20.26 -10.25 11.86
C ALA A 174 -20.25 -11.71 12.33
N ALA A 175 -19.41 -12.55 11.71
CA ALA A 175 -19.20 -13.94 12.14
C ALA A 175 -18.53 -14.02 13.53
N ALA A 176 -17.61 -13.12 13.84
CA ALA A 176 -17.00 -13.03 15.17
C ALA A 176 -17.98 -12.54 16.26
N LYS A 177 -19.05 -11.85 15.86
CA LYS A 177 -20.18 -11.48 16.72
C LYS A 177 -21.23 -12.58 16.86
N ALA A 178 -20.89 -13.85 16.54
CA ALA A 178 -21.78 -14.95 16.80
C ALA A 178 -22.30 -14.89 18.27
N PRO A 179 -23.57 -15.25 18.54
CA PRO A 179 -24.20 -15.04 19.84
C PRO A 179 -23.30 -15.52 21.00
N GLY A 180 -22.96 -14.62 21.90
CA GLY A 180 -22.18 -14.90 23.10
C GLY A 180 -20.66 -14.88 22.97
N LYS A 181 -20.06 -14.75 21.76
CA LYS A 181 -18.61 -14.59 21.63
C LYS A 181 -18.14 -13.19 21.98
N GLN A 182 -17.09 -13.12 22.79
CA GLN A 182 -16.50 -11.85 23.20
C GLN A 182 -15.63 -11.25 22.09
N THR A 183 -16.00 -10.09 21.58
CA THR A 183 -15.21 -9.30 20.64
C THR A 183 -14.62 -8.08 21.34
N GLY A 184 -13.31 -8.05 21.54
CA GLY A 184 -12.60 -6.98 22.25
C GLY A 184 -12.25 -7.33 23.70
N ARG A 185 -11.93 -6.30 24.50
CA ARG A 185 -11.57 -6.51 25.92
C ARG A 185 -12.78 -7.02 26.69
N PRO A 186 -12.66 -8.16 27.41
CA PRO A 186 -13.76 -8.69 28.19
C PRO A 186 -14.23 -7.71 29.28
N PRO A 187 -15.49 -7.84 29.75
CA PRO A 187 -15.98 -7.11 30.91
C PRO A 187 -15.10 -7.38 32.14
N PHE A 188 -15.12 -6.47 33.10
CA PHE A 188 -14.42 -6.66 34.36
C PHE A 188 -14.98 -7.90 35.08
N GLY A 189 -14.12 -8.76 35.63
CA GLY A 189 -14.54 -10.02 36.25
C GLY A 189 -14.68 -11.19 35.26
N PHE A 190 -14.33 -11.01 33.98
CA PHE A 190 -14.30 -12.09 33.00
C PHE A 190 -12.97 -12.16 32.26
N ASP A 191 -12.55 -13.38 31.95
CA ASP A 191 -11.56 -13.71 30.94
C ASP A 191 -12.22 -14.33 29.71
N VAL A 192 -11.49 -14.53 28.64
CA VAL A 192 -11.98 -15.21 27.42
C VAL A 192 -11.43 -16.62 27.40
N ASN A 193 -12.30 -17.62 27.37
CA ASN A 193 -11.89 -19.02 27.29
C ASN A 193 -11.34 -19.37 25.89
N ALA A 194 -10.79 -20.58 25.72
CA ALA A 194 -10.19 -21.05 24.47
C ALA A 194 -11.19 -21.06 23.28
N GLU A 195 -12.50 -21.08 23.55
CA GLU A 195 -13.58 -21.08 22.54
C GLU A 195 -14.07 -19.67 22.18
N GLY A 196 -13.56 -18.64 22.91
CA GLY A 196 -13.90 -17.25 22.64
C GLY A 196 -15.08 -16.71 23.45
N TYR A 197 -15.55 -17.43 24.48
CA TYR A 197 -16.64 -17.01 25.36
C TYR A 197 -16.14 -16.39 26.66
N PRO A 198 -16.88 -15.41 27.23
CA PRO A 198 -16.58 -14.89 28.57
C PRO A 198 -16.68 -15.99 29.62
N SER A 199 -15.66 -16.06 30.49
CA SER A 199 -15.63 -16.98 31.64
C SER A 199 -15.27 -16.18 32.90
N PRO A 200 -16.00 -16.35 34.03
CA PRO A 200 -15.72 -15.65 35.25
C PRO A 200 -14.27 -15.86 35.71
N ASN A 201 -13.63 -14.79 36.21
CA ASN A 201 -12.29 -14.82 36.82
C ASN A 201 -12.34 -14.37 38.30
N ASP A 202 -11.19 -14.21 38.93
CA ASP A 202 -11.08 -13.87 40.34
C ASP A 202 -11.74 -12.53 40.73
N ASP A 203 -11.93 -11.63 39.79
CA ASP A 203 -12.60 -10.34 40.00
C ASP A 203 -14.13 -10.40 39.83
N PHE A 204 -14.68 -11.56 39.45
CA PHE A 204 -16.13 -11.70 39.18
C PHE A 204 -16.98 -11.40 40.41
N GLU A 205 -16.64 -11.95 41.59
CA GLU A 205 -17.33 -11.67 42.84
C GLU A 205 -17.29 -10.17 43.20
N THR A 206 -16.18 -9.51 42.90
CA THR A 206 -16.07 -8.05 43.11
C THR A 206 -17.06 -7.30 42.24
N ALA A 207 -17.30 -7.74 41.00
CA ALA A 207 -18.30 -7.13 40.13
C ALA A 207 -19.73 -7.31 40.67
N LEU A 208 -20.06 -8.50 41.22
CA LEU A 208 -21.37 -8.74 41.84
C LEU A 208 -21.57 -7.85 43.08
N VAL A 209 -20.57 -7.69 43.93
CA VAL A 209 -20.64 -6.78 45.09
C VAL A 209 -20.81 -5.32 44.64
N ILE A 210 -20.19 -4.92 43.54
CA ILE A 210 -20.39 -3.58 42.97
C ILE A 210 -21.84 -3.38 42.56
N LEU A 211 -22.47 -4.36 41.87
CA LEU A 211 -23.87 -4.30 41.43
C LEU A 211 -24.81 -4.24 42.63
N ASP A 212 -24.66 -5.11 43.63
CA ASP A 212 -25.45 -5.13 44.84
C ASP A 212 -25.43 -3.77 45.60
N ARG A 213 -24.25 -3.15 45.69
CA ARG A 213 -24.11 -1.84 46.33
C ARG A 213 -24.77 -0.71 45.52
N LEU A 214 -24.70 -0.78 44.19
CA LEU A 214 -25.43 0.18 43.35
C LEU A 214 -26.92 0.05 43.51
N ASP A 215 -27.47 -1.17 43.67
CA ASP A 215 -28.89 -1.45 43.89
C ASP A 215 -29.38 -0.95 45.28
N ARG A 216 -28.48 -0.93 46.26
CA ARG A 216 -28.78 -0.31 47.55
C ARG A 216 -28.73 1.22 47.53
N GLY A 217 -28.38 1.84 46.38
CA GLY A 217 -28.38 3.28 46.22
C GLY A 217 -27.01 3.95 46.52
N ASP A 218 -25.95 3.17 46.65
CA ASP A 218 -24.61 3.72 46.83
C ASP A 218 -24.16 4.49 45.55
N SER A 219 -23.47 5.59 45.75
CA SER A 219 -22.94 6.37 44.62
C SER A 219 -21.80 5.62 43.90
N LYS A 220 -21.71 5.73 42.56
CA LYS A 220 -20.63 5.14 41.78
C LYS A 220 -19.24 5.51 42.28
N ARG A 221 -19.06 6.70 42.87
CA ARG A 221 -17.79 7.15 43.46
C ARG A 221 -17.46 6.38 44.74
N SER A 222 -18.45 6.18 45.59
CA SER A 222 -18.29 5.42 46.84
C SER A 222 -17.94 3.95 46.56
N VAL A 223 -18.68 3.34 45.62
CA VAL A 223 -18.47 1.95 45.19
C VAL A 223 -17.09 1.76 44.56
N ALA A 224 -16.69 2.65 43.64
CA ALA A 224 -15.38 2.61 42.99
C ALA A 224 -14.22 2.66 43.99
N ASN A 225 -14.30 3.57 44.98
CA ASN A 225 -13.27 3.72 45.98
C ASN A 225 -13.15 2.47 46.88
N SER A 226 -14.27 1.87 47.30
CA SER A 226 -14.27 0.69 48.16
C SER A 226 -13.85 -0.60 47.42
N ALA A 227 -14.18 -0.73 46.16
CA ALA A 227 -13.79 -1.87 45.32
C ALA A 227 -12.39 -1.73 44.68
N GLY A 228 -11.71 -0.60 44.87
CA GLY A 228 -10.39 -0.37 44.29
C GLY A 228 -10.38 -0.23 42.75
N VAL A 229 -11.52 0.09 42.13
CA VAL A 229 -11.65 0.21 40.68
C VAL A 229 -11.98 1.65 40.23
N SER A 230 -11.86 1.92 38.95
CA SER A 230 -12.23 3.24 38.42
C SER A 230 -13.77 3.41 38.34
N ARG A 231 -14.26 4.68 38.47
CA ARG A 231 -15.68 4.99 38.23
C ARG A 231 -16.16 4.56 36.84
N ARG A 232 -15.26 4.57 35.85
CA ARG A 232 -15.54 4.09 34.49
C ARG A 232 -15.78 2.58 34.47
N THR A 233 -15.00 1.83 35.27
CA THR A 233 -15.18 0.39 35.43
C THR A 233 -16.56 0.10 36.05
N VAL A 234 -16.92 0.78 37.15
CA VAL A 234 -18.25 0.67 37.77
C VAL A 234 -19.38 0.97 36.77
N GLY A 235 -19.26 2.04 35.99
CA GLY A 235 -20.24 2.36 34.96
C GLY A 235 -20.36 1.31 33.86
N ARG A 236 -19.25 0.65 33.49
CA ARG A 236 -19.27 -0.45 32.50
C ARG A 236 -19.91 -1.72 33.06
N ILE A 237 -19.64 -2.06 34.33
CA ILE A 237 -20.27 -3.18 35.02
C ILE A 237 -21.80 -3.00 35.04
N GLU A 238 -22.26 -1.82 35.41
CA GLU A 238 -23.70 -1.49 35.42
C GLU A 238 -24.33 -1.58 34.02
N GLN A 239 -23.65 -1.11 32.99
CA GLN A 239 -24.13 -1.19 31.60
C GLN A 239 -24.18 -2.62 31.05
N CYS A 240 -23.34 -3.51 31.55
CA CYS A 240 -23.25 -4.91 31.13
C CYS A 240 -23.88 -5.86 32.16
N ARG A 241 -24.78 -5.39 33.00
CA ARG A 241 -25.41 -6.13 34.11
C ARG A 241 -25.90 -7.53 33.72
N GLU A 242 -26.58 -7.64 32.57
CA GLU A 242 -27.16 -8.89 32.07
C GLU A 242 -26.14 -10.05 32.01
N ILE A 243 -24.86 -9.75 31.69
CA ILE A 243 -23.78 -10.76 31.59
C ILE A 243 -23.44 -11.35 32.97
N TYR A 244 -23.59 -10.58 34.05
CA TYR A 244 -23.31 -11.02 35.41
C TYR A 244 -24.47 -11.79 36.02
N GLU A 245 -25.71 -11.46 35.64
CA GLU A 245 -26.94 -12.12 36.10
C GLU A 245 -27.16 -13.49 35.45
N ASP A 246 -26.71 -13.67 34.19
CA ASP A 246 -26.83 -14.94 33.45
C ASP A 246 -25.86 -16.04 33.95
N GLN A 247 -24.98 -15.74 34.90
CA GLN A 247 -23.98 -16.69 35.44
C GLN A 247 -24.34 -17.21 36.84
N GLU A 248 -25.45 -16.74 37.44
CA GLU A 248 -26.04 -17.33 38.66
C GLU A 248 -26.93 -18.53 38.31
#